data_5375a814d2d26cf8a42a8731eaf18ca2
#
_entry.id   5375a814d2d26cf8a42a8731eaf18ca2
#
_cell.length_a   1.000
_cell.length_b   1.000
_cell.length_c   1.000
_cell.angle_alpha   90.00
_cell.angle_beta   90.00
_cell.angle_gamma   90.00
#
_symmetry.space_group_name_H-M   'P 1'
#
loop_
_entity.id
_entity.type
_entity.pdbx_description
1 polymer ?
#
loop_
_entity_poly.entity_id
_entity_poly.type
_entity_poly.pdbx_seq_one_letter_code
_entity_poly.pdbx_strand_id
1 'polypeptide(L)'
;MRVLGLMSGTSADGVDAVMAELSGAPHRPRWRLLASAAVAYPPDLRRRLVALGQGDPLPSAEILELAEALTEQQAEAARACDPHGQAELVGCHGQTIWHRPPAAGRRGASWQLLQAPLLAELLAKPVVFDFRSADLALGGQGAPLVPATDAALLGGIGGWRAVLNLGGIANLTLLPPASGPDRNAPVRGWDCGPANTLLDLAVSQFSGGRLSFDADGTWARQGTIHEALIARWLQEPYFRQAPPKSTGRESFGGPDLERRLRELAALTPDDRLAADALATLSAFAAAVVAADLNLQPRPLEVLVAGGGCRNGVLMEQLRRRCRGLAVRPLQELGIADCQREALAFALLAWWHHRGHPGSLPSVTGARQAAVLGVRVEPTGGASRGASGGRRSREASGA
;
A
#
# COMPACT_ATOMS: atom_id res chain seq x y z
N MET A 1 -11.99 -2.72 -20.23
CA MET A 1 -12.51 -3.52 -19.11
C MET A 1 -12.61 -2.63 -17.88
N ARG A 2 -13.78 -2.59 -17.25
CA ARG A 2 -13.98 -1.87 -15.99
C ARG A 2 -13.75 -2.81 -14.82
N VAL A 3 -12.85 -2.43 -13.93
CA VAL A 3 -12.42 -3.27 -12.81
C VAL A 3 -12.57 -2.50 -11.51
N LEU A 4 -13.22 -3.10 -10.54
CA LEU A 4 -13.23 -2.62 -9.16
C LEU A 4 -11.98 -3.13 -8.44
N GLY A 5 -11.34 -2.27 -7.66
CA GLY A 5 -10.32 -2.62 -6.69
C GLY A 5 -10.78 -2.27 -5.29
N LEU A 6 -10.67 -3.22 -4.38
CA LEU A 6 -11.04 -3.07 -2.97
C LEU A 6 -9.82 -3.30 -2.08
N MET A 7 -9.54 -2.35 -1.21
CA MET A 7 -8.41 -2.42 -0.29
C MET A 7 -8.84 -2.05 1.12
N SER A 8 -8.41 -2.85 2.08
CA SER A 8 -8.42 -2.51 3.50
C SER A 8 -7.01 -2.64 4.06
N GLY A 9 -6.50 -1.56 4.62
CA GLY A 9 -5.18 -1.50 5.24
C GLY A 9 -5.13 -2.20 6.60
N THR A 10 -3.91 -2.36 7.15
CA THR A 10 -3.69 -3.01 8.45
C THR A 10 -4.25 -2.21 9.64
N SER A 11 -4.55 -0.92 9.47
CA SER A 11 -5.25 -0.09 10.46
C SER A 11 -6.71 -0.49 10.66
N ALA A 12 -7.27 -1.25 9.72
CA ALA A 12 -8.68 -1.70 9.70
C ALA A 12 -9.67 -0.53 9.88
N ASP A 13 -9.40 0.63 9.25
CA ASP A 13 -10.26 1.80 9.36
C ASP A 13 -11.51 1.70 8.47
N GLY A 14 -11.43 0.90 7.40
CA GLY A 14 -12.50 0.72 6.42
C GLY A 14 -11.99 0.13 5.11
N VAL A 15 -12.80 0.30 4.08
CA VAL A 15 -12.53 -0.18 2.71
C VAL A 15 -12.42 1.01 1.77
N ASP A 16 -11.30 1.14 1.10
CA ASP A 16 -11.14 2.00 -0.07
C ASP A 16 -11.49 1.22 -1.34
N ALA A 17 -12.37 1.78 -2.13
CA ALA A 17 -12.84 1.22 -3.39
C ALA A 17 -12.54 2.16 -4.55
N VAL A 18 -12.06 1.63 -5.67
CA VAL A 18 -11.94 2.39 -6.93
C VAL A 18 -12.51 1.58 -8.07
N MET A 19 -13.11 2.25 -9.04
CA MET A 19 -13.42 1.67 -10.34
C MET A 19 -12.49 2.29 -11.38
N ALA A 20 -11.75 1.44 -12.08
CA ALA A 20 -10.83 1.85 -13.14
C ALA A 20 -11.20 1.19 -14.47
N GLU A 21 -11.08 1.95 -15.55
CA GLU A 21 -11.08 1.40 -16.90
C GLU A 21 -9.64 1.10 -17.32
N LEU A 22 -9.39 -0.16 -17.64
CA LEU A 22 -8.06 -0.70 -17.97
C LEU A 22 -8.06 -1.29 -19.39
N SER A 23 -7.03 -0.95 -20.18
CA SER A 23 -6.90 -1.43 -21.56
C SER A 23 -5.43 -1.40 -22.02
N GLY A 24 -5.17 -1.97 -23.20
CA GLY A 24 -3.84 -1.96 -23.81
C GLY A 24 -2.95 -3.11 -23.36
N ALA A 25 -1.63 -2.89 -23.41
CA ALA A 25 -0.64 -3.90 -23.02
C ALA A 25 -0.52 -4.01 -21.50
N PRO A 26 -0.47 -5.23 -20.92
CA PRO A 26 -0.43 -5.40 -19.47
C PRO A 26 0.73 -4.68 -18.77
N HIS A 27 1.93 -4.70 -19.35
CA HIS A 27 3.10 -4.03 -18.78
C HIS A 27 3.08 -2.50 -18.88
N ARG A 28 2.16 -1.93 -19.68
CA ARG A 28 1.97 -0.49 -19.86
C ARG A 28 0.51 -0.21 -20.18
N PRO A 29 -0.40 -0.38 -19.21
CA PRO A 29 -1.83 -0.21 -19.41
C PRO A 29 -2.18 1.25 -19.68
N ARG A 30 -3.21 1.45 -20.48
CA ARG A 30 -3.96 2.69 -20.46
C ARG A 30 -5.01 2.56 -19.40
N TRP A 31 -5.07 3.53 -18.50
CA TRP A 31 -5.99 3.49 -17.37
C TRP A 31 -6.70 4.83 -17.16
N ARG A 32 -7.87 4.77 -16.60
CA ARG A 32 -8.65 5.93 -16.19
C ARG A 32 -9.46 5.57 -14.95
N LEU A 33 -9.35 6.38 -13.90
CA LEU A 33 -10.24 6.28 -12.75
C LEU A 33 -11.63 6.77 -13.15
N LEU A 34 -12.66 5.99 -12.85
CA LEU A 34 -14.06 6.27 -13.14
C LEU A 34 -14.82 6.71 -11.91
N ALA A 35 -14.56 6.06 -10.77
CA ALA A 35 -15.20 6.34 -9.49
C ALA A 35 -14.28 5.92 -8.33
N SER A 36 -14.56 6.44 -7.15
CA SER A 36 -13.99 5.98 -5.90
C SER A 36 -14.97 6.16 -4.75
N ALA A 37 -14.86 5.31 -3.74
CA ALA A 37 -15.60 5.39 -2.48
C ALA A 37 -14.71 4.94 -1.33
N ALA A 38 -14.98 5.42 -0.13
CA ALA A 38 -14.39 4.95 1.10
C ALA A 38 -15.52 4.68 2.10
N VAL A 39 -15.55 3.48 2.68
CA VAL A 39 -16.55 3.07 3.65
C VAL A 39 -15.83 2.67 4.93
N ALA A 40 -16.08 3.40 6.01
CA ALA A 40 -15.51 3.10 7.32
C ALA A 40 -16.13 1.82 7.90
N TYR A 41 -15.32 1.01 8.58
CA TYR A 41 -15.88 -0.12 9.31
C TYR A 41 -16.69 0.33 10.53
N PRO A 42 -17.79 -0.37 10.85
CA PRO A 42 -18.45 -0.20 12.13
C PRO A 42 -17.46 -0.34 13.29
N PRO A 43 -17.56 0.47 14.37
CA PRO A 43 -16.56 0.49 15.45
C PRO A 43 -16.32 -0.89 16.08
N ASP A 44 -17.35 -1.72 16.20
CA ASP A 44 -17.24 -3.08 16.75
C ASP A 44 -16.46 -4.01 15.80
N LEU A 45 -16.80 -4.01 14.52
CA LEU A 45 -16.08 -4.77 13.51
C LEU A 45 -14.59 -4.38 13.50
N ARG A 46 -14.30 -3.08 13.47
CA ARG A 46 -12.92 -2.57 13.52
C ARG A 46 -12.16 -3.07 14.75
N ARG A 47 -12.75 -2.96 15.92
CA ARG A 47 -12.14 -3.40 17.18
C ARG A 47 -11.77 -4.88 17.14
N ARG A 48 -12.69 -5.75 16.68
CA ARG A 48 -12.48 -7.19 16.57
C ARG A 48 -11.40 -7.55 15.54
N LEU A 49 -11.38 -6.87 14.38
CA LEU A 49 -10.36 -7.07 13.36
C LEU A 49 -8.96 -6.67 13.86
N VAL A 50 -8.85 -5.55 14.57
CA VAL A 50 -7.59 -5.08 15.16
C VAL A 50 -7.09 -6.07 16.23
N ALA A 51 -7.96 -6.52 17.14
CA ALA A 51 -7.64 -7.48 18.18
C ALA A 51 -7.13 -8.81 17.59
N LEU A 52 -7.84 -9.35 16.61
CA LEU A 52 -7.42 -10.56 15.89
C LEU A 52 -6.06 -10.37 15.19
N GLY A 53 -5.86 -9.22 14.53
CA GLY A 53 -4.58 -8.87 13.89
C GLY A 53 -3.42 -8.65 14.85
N GLN A 54 -3.69 -8.37 16.12
CA GLN A 54 -2.71 -8.30 17.21
C GLN A 54 -2.41 -9.65 17.83
N GLY A 55 -3.16 -10.68 17.45
CA GLY A 55 -2.95 -12.06 17.92
C GLY A 55 -3.86 -12.47 19.06
N ASP A 56 -4.89 -11.70 19.38
CA ASP A 56 -5.89 -12.08 20.38
C ASP A 56 -6.64 -13.34 19.90
N PRO A 57 -6.83 -14.34 20.76
CA PRO A 57 -7.50 -15.57 20.39
C PRO A 57 -8.99 -15.33 20.17
N LEU A 58 -9.53 -15.91 19.08
CA LEU A 58 -10.95 -15.92 18.79
C LEU A 58 -11.43 -17.35 18.53
N PRO A 59 -12.62 -17.75 19.01
CA PRO A 59 -13.26 -19.00 18.62
C PRO A 59 -13.48 -19.09 17.11
N SER A 60 -13.40 -20.29 16.53
CA SER A 60 -13.53 -20.47 15.08
C SER A 60 -14.88 -19.97 14.54
N ALA A 61 -15.97 -20.12 15.31
CA ALA A 61 -17.29 -19.59 14.94
C ALA A 61 -17.26 -18.06 14.80
N GLU A 62 -16.63 -17.37 15.75
CA GLU A 62 -16.51 -15.91 15.70
C GLU A 62 -15.62 -15.42 14.56
N ILE A 63 -14.61 -16.19 14.15
CA ILE A 63 -13.80 -15.88 12.97
C ILE A 63 -14.65 -15.96 11.68
N LEU A 64 -15.55 -16.95 11.60
CA LEU A 64 -16.48 -17.07 10.46
C LEU A 64 -17.43 -15.88 10.39
N GLU A 65 -18.08 -15.53 11.50
CA GLU A 65 -18.97 -14.36 11.59
C GLU A 65 -18.23 -13.05 11.25
N LEU A 66 -17.00 -12.92 11.73
CA LEU A 66 -16.15 -11.77 11.42
C LEU A 66 -15.81 -11.68 9.93
N ALA A 67 -15.54 -12.83 9.29
CA ALA A 67 -15.29 -12.91 7.86
C ALA A 67 -16.52 -12.56 7.03
N GLU A 68 -17.72 -12.99 7.46
CA GLU A 68 -18.99 -12.61 6.83
C GLU A 68 -19.24 -11.12 6.91
N ALA A 69 -19.22 -10.55 8.12
CA ALA A 69 -19.43 -9.12 8.35
C ALA A 69 -18.43 -8.26 7.58
N LEU A 70 -17.15 -8.66 7.55
CA LEU A 70 -16.13 -8.00 6.75
C LEU A 70 -16.46 -8.05 5.25
N THR A 71 -16.89 -9.20 4.74
CA THR A 71 -17.21 -9.39 3.32
C THR A 71 -18.41 -8.55 2.90
N GLU A 72 -19.41 -8.40 3.76
CA GLU A 72 -20.56 -7.51 3.54
C GLU A 72 -20.11 -6.04 3.44
N GLN A 73 -19.16 -5.59 4.28
CA GLN A 73 -18.59 -4.24 4.19
C GLN A 73 -17.77 -4.02 2.90
N GLN A 74 -17.06 -5.06 2.44
CA GLN A 74 -16.41 -5.02 1.13
C GLN A 74 -17.43 -4.86 -0.01
N ALA A 75 -18.55 -5.58 0.07
CA ALA A 75 -19.64 -5.47 -0.92
C ALA A 75 -20.32 -4.10 -0.86
N GLU A 76 -20.51 -3.52 0.32
CA GLU A 76 -21.04 -2.17 0.50
C GLU A 76 -20.15 -1.11 -0.15
N ALA A 77 -18.85 -1.17 0.10
CA ALA A 77 -17.88 -0.26 -0.53
C ALA A 77 -17.86 -0.41 -2.06
N ALA A 78 -17.93 -1.65 -2.57
CA ALA A 78 -18.03 -1.92 -4.00
C ALA A 78 -19.28 -1.30 -4.61
N ARG A 79 -20.46 -1.44 -3.98
CA ARG A 79 -21.73 -0.84 -4.45
C ARG A 79 -21.72 0.67 -4.35
N ALA A 80 -21.10 1.24 -3.31
CA ALA A 80 -20.94 2.70 -3.19
C ALA A 80 -20.08 3.27 -4.33
N CYS A 81 -19.05 2.53 -4.75
CA CYS A 81 -18.18 2.91 -5.85
C CYS A 81 -18.81 2.65 -7.24
N ASP A 82 -19.59 1.59 -7.38
CA ASP A 82 -20.26 1.16 -8.62
C ASP A 82 -21.77 0.94 -8.42
N PRO A 83 -22.54 2.01 -8.21
CA PRO A 83 -23.99 1.89 -7.93
C PRO A 83 -24.81 1.31 -9.10
N HIS A 84 -24.25 1.29 -10.30
CA HIS A 84 -24.88 0.78 -11.50
C HIS A 84 -24.40 -0.61 -11.94
N GLY A 85 -23.51 -1.24 -11.17
CA GLY A 85 -23.00 -2.58 -11.45
C GLY A 85 -22.25 -2.71 -12.79
N GLN A 86 -21.49 -1.68 -13.19
CA GLN A 86 -20.81 -1.62 -14.48
C GLN A 86 -19.44 -2.33 -14.49
N ALA A 87 -18.91 -2.69 -13.34
CA ALA A 87 -17.68 -3.46 -13.25
C ALA A 87 -17.85 -4.86 -13.85
N GLU A 88 -16.80 -5.31 -14.52
CA GLU A 88 -16.73 -6.63 -15.15
C GLU A 88 -15.91 -7.61 -14.32
N LEU A 89 -15.11 -7.10 -13.39
CA LEU A 89 -14.20 -7.86 -12.53
C LEU A 89 -13.97 -7.08 -11.23
N VAL A 90 -13.74 -7.81 -10.14
CA VAL A 90 -13.40 -7.25 -8.83
C VAL A 90 -12.05 -7.81 -8.39
N GLY A 91 -11.13 -6.96 -7.98
CA GLY A 91 -9.92 -7.31 -7.24
C GLY A 91 -10.09 -6.93 -5.79
N CYS A 92 -10.14 -7.90 -4.88
CA CYS A 92 -10.31 -7.65 -3.46
C CYS A 92 -9.10 -8.14 -2.67
N HIS A 93 -8.43 -7.23 -1.98
CA HIS A 93 -7.32 -7.58 -1.09
C HIS A 93 -7.80 -8.38 0.13
N GLY A 94 -8.99 -8.06 0.65
CA GLY A 94 -9.43 -8.52 1.96
C GLY A 94 -8.74 -7.76 3.10
N GLN A 95 -8.89 -8.21 4.33
CA GLN A 95 -8.27 -7.64 5.52
C GLN A 95 -7.10 -8.50 5.99
N THR A 96 -5.88 -7.97 5.97
CA THR A 96 -4.73 -8.69 6.51
C THR A 96 -4.87 -8.87 8.01
N ILE A 97 -4.96 -10.12 8.44
CA ILE A 97 -4.95 -10.54 9.84
C ILE A 97 -3.53 -10.91 10.28
N TRP A 98 -2.82 -11.64 9.42
CA TRP A 98 -1.45 -12.06 9.73
C TRP A 98 -0.59 -12.07 8.49
N HIS A 99 0.65 -11.59 8.65
CA HIS A 99 1.66 -11.68 7.62
C HIS A 99 3.01 -12.04 8.24
N ARG A 100 3.62 -13.08 7.71
CA ARG A 100 4.92 -13.55 8.13
C ARG A 100 5.76 -13.85 6.89
N PRO A 101 6.81 -13.07 6.62
CA PRO A 101 7.73 -13.37 5.53
C PRO A 101 8.48 -14.68 5.77
N PRO A 102 9.09 -15.28 4.73
CA PRO A 102 9.90 -16.47 4.87
C PRO A 102 11.15 -16.18 5.73
N ALA A 103 11.57 -17.20 6.47
CA ALA A 103 12.81 -17.18 7.27
C ALA A 103 13.56 -18.50 7.06
N ALA A 104 14.79 -18.62 7.57
CA ALA A 104 15.59 -19.84 7.43
C ALA A 104 14.81 -21.07 7.96
N GLY A 105 14.60 -22.04 7.09
CA GLY A 105 13.86 -23.27 7.38
C GLY A 105 12.34 -23.12 7.51
N ARG A 106 11.77 -21.92 7.29
CA ARG A 106 10.33 -21.65 7.42
C ARG A 106 9.77 -20.91 6.22
N ARG A 107 8.73 -21.45 5.57
CA ARG A 107 8.02 -20.78 4.48
C ARG A 107 7.28 -19.55 4.99
N GLY A 108 7.16 -18.52 4.15
CA GLY A 108 6.29 -17.38 4.41
C GLY A 108 4.82 -17.80 4.44
N ALA A 109 4.00 -17.05 5.15
CA ALA A 109 2.55 -17.22 5.20
C ALA A 109 1.87 -15.86 5.39
N SER A 110 0.71 -15.69 4.76
CA SER A 110 -0.10 -14.49 4.90
C SER A 110 -1.57 -14.87 4.90
N TRP A 111 -2.35 -14.19 5.72
CA TRP A 111 -3.78 -14.44 5.79
C TRP A 111 -4.54 -13.13 5.64
N GLN A 112 -5.25 -13.02 4.53
CA GLN A 112 -6.21 -11.97 4.27
C GLN A 112 -7.60 -12.55 4.48
N LEU A 113 -8.31 -12.07 5.50
CA LEU A 113 -9.66 -12.50 5.82
C LEU A 113 -10.61 -12.00 4.74
N LEU A 114 -11.38 -12.90 4.16
CA LEU A 114 -12.40 -12.65 3.13
C LEU A 114 -13.14 -13.94 2.82
N GLN A 115 -14.45 -13.87 2.64
CA GLN A 115 -15.25 -14.91 2.00
C GLN A 115 -15.48 -14.55 0.53
N ALA A 116 -14.49 -14.83 -0.32
CA ALA A 116 -14.51 -14.41 -1.73
C ALA A 116 -15.71 -14.99 -2.53
N PRO A 117 -16.17 -16.25 -2.32
CA PRO A 117 -17.41 -16.74 -2.93
C PRO A 117 -18.65 -15.91 -2.53
N LEU A 118 -18.78 -15.54 -1.25
CA LEU A 118 -19.86 -14.68 -0.79
C LEU A 118 -19.80 -13.30 -1.46
N LEU A 119 -18.61 -12.71 -1.55
CA LEU A 119 -18.43 -11.42 -2.24
C LEU A 119 -18.84 -11.50 -3.71
N ALA A 120 -18.46 -12.58 -4.40
CA ALA A 120 -18.83 -12.80 -5.80
C ALA A 120 -20.35 -12.89 -5.98
N GLU A 121 -21.05 -13.59 -5.09
CA GLU A 121 -22.53 -13.68 -5.10
C GLU A 121 -23.18 -12.33 -4.78
N LEU A 122 -22.72 -11.62 -3.74
CA LEU A 122 -23.26 -10.33 -3.33
C LEU A 122 -23.17 -9.27 -4.41
N LEU A 123 -22.13 -9.35 -5.25
CA LEU A 123 -21.90 -8.41 -6.35
C LEU A 123 -22.35 -8.94 -7.72
N ALA A 124 -22.66 -10.23 -7.82
CA ALA A 124 -22.89 -10.94 -9.09
C ALA A 124 -21.74 -10.70 -10.10
N LYS A 125 -20.48 -10.71 -9.63
CA LYS A 125 -19.26 -10.43 -10.40
C LYS A 125 -18.16 -11.42 -10.05
N PRO A 126 -17.27 -11.74 -11.02
CA PRO A 126 -16.06 -12.48 -10.73
C PRO A 126 -15.17 -11.69 -9.74
N VAL A 127 -14.59 -12.37 -8.76
CA VAL A 127 -13.69 -11.81 -7.76
C VAL A 127 -12.32 -12.47 -7.86
N VAL A 128 -11.26 -11.67 -7.95
CA VAL A 128 -9.87 -12.09 -7.78
C VAL A 128 -9.41 -11.67 -6.39
N PHE A 129 -8.86 -12.59 -5.64
CA PHE A 129 -8.41 -12.40 -4.27
C PHE A 129 -7.14 -13.20 -3.98
N ASP A 130 -6.63 -13.20 -2.75
CA ASP A 130 -5.40 -13.93 -2.35
C ASP A 130 -4.19 -13.64 -3.25
N PHE A 131 -3.85 -12.38 -3.38
CA PHE A 131 -2.74 -11.94 -4.25
C PHE A 131 -1.35 -12.26 -3.70
N ARG A 132 -1.23 -12.75 -2.45
CA ARG A 132 0.08 -12.93 -1.80
C ARG A 132 0.59 -14.36 -1.83
N SER A 133 -0.30 -15.35 -1.83
CA SER A 133 0.06 -16.77 -1.68
C SER A 133 0.94 -17.31 -2.80
N ALA A 134 0.71 -16.88 -4.06
CA ALA A 134 1.52 -17.32 -5.18
C ALA A 134 2.99 -16.86 -5.07
N ASP A 135 3.22 -15.63 -4.66
CA ASP A 135 4.57 -15.08 -4.43
C ASP A 135 5.26 -15.79 -3.25
N LEU A 136 4.54 -15.99 -2.14
CA LEU A 136 5.03 -16.72 -0.96
C LEU A 136 5.39 -18.17 -1.30
N ALA A 137 4.60 -18.86 -2.13
CA ALA A 137 4.86 -20.22 -2.59
C ALA A 137 6.15 -20.31 -3.44
N LEU A 138 6.51 -19.23 -4.11
CA LEU A 138 7.75 -19.11 -4.87
C LEU A 138 8.94 -18.64 -4.02
N GLY A 139 8.78 -18.55 -2.71
CA GLY A 139 9.81 -18.14 -1.77
C GLY A 139 9.95 -16.63 -1.62
N GLY A 140 9.08 -15.85 -2.23
CA GLY A 140 8.99 -14.41 -2.05
C GLY A 140 8.38 -14.02 -0.70
N GLN A 141 8.46 -12.74 -0.38
CA GLN A 141 7.94 -12.20 0.88
C GLN A 141 6.41 -11.96 0.85
N GLY A 142 5.74 -12.07 -0.31
CA GLY A 142 4.32 -11.78 -0.45
C GLY A 142 3.95 -10.29 -0.30
N ALA A 143 4.95 -9.44 -0.10
CA ALA A 143 4.87 -7.99 0.03
C ALA A 143 6.24 -7.36 -0.26
N PRO A 144 6.31 -6.08 -0.69
CA PRO A 144 5.18 -5.27 -1.18
C PRO A 144 4.76 -5.66 -2.61
N LEU A 145 3.47 -5.57 -2.93
CA LEU A 145 2.93 -5.84 -4.27
C LEU A 145 2.74 -4.57 -5.11
N VAL A 146 2.55 -3.43 -4.45
CA VAL A 146 2.29 -2.13 -5.08
C VAL A 146 3.42 -1.66 -6.02
N PRO A 147 4.72 -1.94 -5.78
CA PRO A 147 5.79 -1.54 -6.71
C PRO A 147 5.61 -2.04 -8.15
N ALA A 148 5.03 -3.23 -8.35
CA ALA A 148 4.73 -3.76 -9.67
C ALA A 148 3.69 -2.90 -10.41
N THR A 149 2.63 -2.54 -9.70
CA THR A 149 1.55 -1.71 -10.24
C THR A 149 1.99 -0.25 -10.44
N ASP A 150 2.80 0.29 -9.53
CA ASP A 150 3.40 1.61 -9.70
C ASP A 150 4.25 1.68 -10.96
N ALA A 151 5.06 0.66 -11.23
CA ALA A 151 5.88 0.61 -12.44
C ALA A 151 5.03 0.68 -13.72
N ALA A 152 3.90 -0.01 -13.75
CA ALA A 152 2.99 -0.04 -14.88
C ALA A 152 2.15 1.23 -15.03
N LEU A 153 1.66 1.80 -13.92
CA LEU A 153 0.76 2.96 -13.90
C LEU A 153 1.52 4.28 -13.99
N LEU A 154 2.68 4.36 -13.34
CA LEU A 154 3.42 5.60 -13.12
C LEU A 154 4.79 5.61 -13.80
N GLY A 155 5.24 4.50 -14.35
CA GLY A 155 6.49 4.41 -15.11
C GLY A 155 6.45 5.22 -16.42
N GLY A 156 7.55 5.22 -17.14
CA GLY A 156 7.58 5.71 -18.52
C GLY A 156 7.95 7.17 -18.72
N ILE A 157 8.65 7.80 -17.79
CA ILE A 157 9.30 9.12 -18.00
C ILE A 157 10.76 8.96 -18.48
N GLY A 158 11.37 10.06 -18.95
CA GLY A 158 12.71 10.05 -19.52
C GLY A 158 13.85 9.85 -18.52
N GLY A 159 13.57 9.76 -17.22
CA GLY A 159 14.53 9.51 -16.15
C GLY A 159 13.94 8.63 -15.06
N TRP A 160 14.71 8.36 -14.01
CA TRP A 160 14.22 7.64 -12.84
C TRP A 160 13.13 8.44 -12.14
N ARG A 161 12.13 7.73 -11.62
CA ARG A 161 11.02 8.28 -10.82
C ARG A 161 10.99 7.56 -9.49
N ALA A 162 10.77 8.30 -8.41
CA ALA A 162 10.48 7.72 -7.10
C ALA A 162 9.00 7.85 -6.79
N VAL A 163 8.43 6.81 -6.19
CA VAL A 163 7.11 6.85 -5.56
C VAL A 163 7.31 6.64 -4.07
N LEU A 164 7.00 7.64 -3.28
CA LEU A 164 7.17 7.67 -1.83
C LEU A 164 5.81 7.52 -1.17
N ASN A 165 5.65 6.52 -0.32
CA ASN A 165 4.48 6.40 0.54
C ASN A 165 4.82 6.89 1.96
N LEU A 166 4.18 7.97 2.40
CA LEU A 166 4.27 8.50 3.76
C LEU A 166 3.15 7.92 4.64
N GLY A 167 3.27 6.63 4.94
CA GLY A 167 2.47 5.94 5.94
C GLY A 167 3.02 6.12 7.35
N GLY A 168 2.84 5.15 8.23
CA GLY A 168 3.56 5.10 9.52
C GLY A 168 5.07 5.02 9.32
N ILE A 169 5.49 4.16 8.41
CA ILE A 169 6.85 4.05 7.86
C ILE A 169 6.85 4.68 6.47
N ALA A 170 7.90 5.44 6.14
CA ALA A 170 8.14 5.92 4.79
C ALA A 170 8.74 4.79 3.96
N ASN A 171 8.08 4.42 2.87
CA ASN A 171 8.62 3.46 1.92
C ASN A 171 8.73 4.06 0.52
N LEU A 172 9.76 3.64 -0.19
CA LEU A 172 10.14 4.17 -1.48
C LEU A 172 10.12 3.07 -2.55
N THR A 173 9.51 3.37 -3.69
CA THR A 173 9.65 2.60 -4.92
C THR A 173 10.41 3.43 -5.94
N LEU A 174 11.49 2.90 -6.49
CA LEU A 174 12.29 3.56 -7.52
C LEU A 174 12.04 2.88 -8.87
N LEU A 175 11.48 3.64 -9.81
CA LEU A 175 11.06 3.20 -11.13
C LEU A 175 12.11 3.58 -12.18
N PRO A 176 12.52 2.63 -13.06
CA PRO A 176 13.48 2.92 -14.11
C PRO A 176 12.90 3.84 -15.20
N PRO A 177 13.77 4.52 -15.98
CA PRO A 177 13.34 5.37 -17.06
C PRO A 177 12.72 4.58 -18.23
N ALA A 178 11.87 5.23 -19.03
CA ALA A 178 11.27 4.62 -20.23
C ALA A 178 12.27 4.40 -21.36
N SER A 179 13.40 5.08 -21.34
CA SER A 179 14.43 5.07 -22.41
C SER A 179 15.83 5.22 -21.83
N GLY A 180 16.83 5.03 -22.65
CA GLY A 180 18.22 5.13 -22.23
C GLY A 180 18.80 3.80 -21.71
N PRO A 181 20.04 3.83 -21.16
CA PRO A 181 20.73 2.61 -20.75
C PRO A 181 20.03 1.89 -19.60
N ASP A 182 19.38 2.62 -18.70
CA ASP A 182 18.73 2.07 -17.50
C ASP A 182 17.28 1.62 -17.74
N ARG A 183 16.75 1.67 -18.98
CA ARG A 183 15.33 1.33 -19.26
C ARG A 183 14.91 -0.08 -18.84
N ASN A 184 15.86 -0.99 -18.76
CA ASN A 184 15.63 -2.38 -18.35
C ASN A 184 16.13 -2.65 -16.92
N ALA A 185 16.51 -1.61 -16.17
CA ALA A 185 16.90 -1.78 -14.78
C ALA A 185 15.73 -2.28 -13.94
N PRO A 186 15.98 -3.09 -12.90
CA PRO A 186 14.91 -3.57 -12.05
C PRO A 186 14.26 -2.43 -11.25
N VAL A 187 12.96 -2.53 -11.03
CA VAL A 187 12.27 -1.74 -10.01
C VAL A 187 12.85 -2.10 -8.66
N ARG A 188 13.07 -1.10 -7.81
CA ARG A 188 13.60 -1.27 -6.45
C ARG A 188 12.57 -0.73 -5.46
N GLY A 189 12.49 -1.36 -4.28
CA GLY A 189 11.61 -0.90 -3.20
C GLY A 189 12.26 -1.18 -1.85
N TRP A 190 12.10 -0.24 -0.89
CA TRP A 190 12.60 -0.37 0.48
C TRP A 190 11.91 0.60 1.43
N ASP A 191 12.07 0.35 2.74
CA ASP A 191 11.62 1.24 3.78
C ASP A 191 12.74 2.21 4.14
N CYS A 192 12.45 3.52 4.06
CA CYS A 192 13.42 4.56 4.42
C CYS A 192 13.59 4.64 5.94
N GLY A 193 12.49 4.61 6.69
CA GLY A 193 12.45 4.76 8.15
C GLY A 193 11.11 5.33 8.63
N PRO A 194 11.05 5.85 9.87
CA PRO A 194 9.82 6.37 10.45
C PRO A 194 9.31 7.59 9.68
N ALA A 195 8.00 7.64 9.46
CA ALA A 195 7.28 8.81 8.99
C ALA A 195 6.23 9.20 10.04
N ASN A 196 4.93 8.91 9.82
CA ASN A 196 3.90 9.32 10.75
C ASN A 196 3.92 8.55 12.08
N THR A 197 4.51 7.34 12.18
CA THR A 197 4.48 6.56 13.42
C THR A 197 4.98 7.34 14.62
N LEU A 198 6.15 7.99 14.52
CA LEU A 198 6.69 8.77 15.65
C LEU A 198 5.92 10.07 15.87
N LEU A 199 5.39 10.68 14.81
CA LEU A 199 4.56 11.88 14.89
C LEU A 199 3.25 11.59 15.62
N ASP A 200 2.53 10.55 15.21
CA ASP A 200 1.24 10.18 15.76
C ASP A 200 1.36 9.76 17.23
N LEU A 201 2.39 8.99 17.56
CA LEU A 201 2.70 8.61 18.95
C LEU A 201 3.02 9.85 19.80
N ALA A 202 3.81 10.81 19.30
CA ALA A 202 4.12 12.05 20.02
C ALA A 202 2.86 12.90 20.24
N VAL A 203 2.02 13.05 19.21
CA VAL A 203 0.73 13.78 19.33
C VAL A 203 -0.17 13.11 20.37
N SER A 204 -0.31 11.79 20.31
CA SER A 204 -1.11 11.04 21.28
C SER A 204 -0.59 11.27 22.71
N GLN A 205 0.72 11.19 22.93
CA GLN A 205 1.34 11.40 24.22
C GLN A 205 1.13 12.83 24.75
N PHE A 206 1.44 13.86 23.96
CA PHE A 206 1.33 15.25 24.36
C PHE A 206 -0.11 15.73 24.50
N SER A 207 -1.05 15.12 23.78
CA SER A 207 -2.48 15.42 23.90
C SER A 207 -3.19 14.64 25.02
N GLY A 208 -2.49 13.73 25.71
CA GLY A 208 -3.12 12.79 26.66
C GLY A 208 -4.12 11.84 25.99
N GLY A 209 -3.82 11.39 24.78
CA GLY A 209 -4.66 10.47 23.97
C GLY A 209 -5.86 11.12 23.28
N ARG A 210 -6.00 12.46 23.36
CA ARG A 210 -7.14 13.18 22.75
C ARG A 210 -7.02 13.33 21.23
N LEU A 211 -5.82 13.37 20.72
CA LEU A 211 -5.52 13.51 19.30
C LEU A 211 -4.68 12.33 18.85
N SER A 212 -4.87 11.90 17.61
CA SER A 212 -4.14 10.78 17.00
C SER A 212 -3.09 11.23 15.97
N PHE A 213 -3.15 12.49 15.50
CA PHE A 213 -2.19 13.05 14.55
C PHE A 213 -2.19 14.59 14.61
N ASP A 214 -1.13 15.22 14.11
CA ASP A 214 -0.98 16.68 13.98
C ASP A 214 -1.59 17.14 12.64
N ALA A 215 -2.82 17.63 12.68
CA ALA A 215 -3.56 18.07 11.51
C ALA A 215 -2.81 19.21 10.80
N ASP A 216 -2.44 19.00 9.53
CA ASP A 216 -1.66 19.95 8.69
C ASP A 216 -0.32 20.39 9.32
N GLY A 217 0.20 19.67 10.31
CA GLY A 217 1.42 20.06 11.01
C GLY A 217 1.28 21.32 11.87
N THR A 218 0.09 21.56 12.40
CA THR A 218 -0.24 22.79 13.16
C THR A 218 0.66 22.96 14.39
N TRP A 219 0.96 21.88 15.13
CA TRP A 219 1.87 21.93 16.27
C TRP A 219 3.32 22.03 15.81
N ALA A 220 3.70 21.20 14.82
CA ALA A 220 5.05 21.21 14.26
C ALA A 220 5.44 22.60 13.72
N ARG A 221 4.51 23.34 13.14
CA ARG A 221 4.74 24.69 12.60
C ARG A 221 5.17 25.71 13.65
N GLN A 222 4.85 25.49 14.92
CA GLN A 222 5.19 26.38 16.02
C GLN A 222 6.54 26.05 16.67
N GLY A 223 7.11 24.88 16.31
CA GLY A 223 8.33 24.36 16.92
C GLY A 223 9.60 24.77 16.20
N THR A 224 10.69 24.60 16.91
CA THR A 224 12.06 24.76 16.38
C THR A 224 12.64 23.40 16.00
N ILE A 225 13.27 23.31 14.83
CA ILE A 225 13.91 22.10 14.35
C ILE A 225 15.31 22.02 14.92
N HIS A 226 15.63 20.91 15.61
CA HIS A 226 16.96 20.64 16.14
C HIS A 226 17.81 19.85 15.13
N GLU A 227 18.40 20.54 14.16
CA GLU A 227 19.16 19.92 13.04
C GLU A 227 20.34 19.06 13.54
N ALA A 228 20.99 19.43 14.65
CA ALA A 228 22.08 18.65 15.22
C ALA A 228 21.63 17.27 15.70
N LEU A 229 20.42 17.17 16.26
CA LEU A 229 19.82 15.86 16.63
C LEU A 229 19.52 15.03 15.39
N ILE A 230 18.91 15.62 14.36
CA ILE A 230 18.61 14.93 13.11
C ILE A 230 19.91 14.38 12.49
N ALA A 231 20.98 15.19 12.42
CA ALA A 231 22.25 14.74 11.89
C ALA A 231 22.83 13.55 12.68
N ARG A 232 22.69 13.56 14.01
CA ARG A 232 23.12 12.45 14.88
C ARG A 232 22.26 11.20 14.67
N TRP A 233 20.93 11.33 14.62
CA TRP A 233 20.01 10.22 14.40
C TRP A 233 20.22 9.54 13.04
N LEU A 234 20.56 10.28 11.99
CA LEU A 234 20.90 9.73 10.69
C LEU A 234 22.17 8.85 10.70
N GLN A 235 23.00 8.91 11.76
CA GLN A 235 24.16 8.03 11.92
C GLN A 235 23.79 6.65 12.52
N GLU A 236 22.55 6.46 12.95
CA GLU A 236 22.08 5.18 13.48
C GLU A 236 22.23 4.07 12.42
N PRO A 237 22.55 2.82 12.82
CA PRO A 237 22.91 1.74 11.89
C PRO A 237 21.89 1.51 10.77
N TYR A 238 20.60 1.61 11.07
CA TYR A 238 19.53 1.38 10.08
C TYR A 238 19.63 2.39 8.91
N PHE A 239 19.81 3.67 9.19
CA PHE A 239 19.82 4.72 8.15
C PHE A 239 21.09 4.70 7.29
N ARG A 240 22.13 4.00 7.74
CA ARG A 240 23.36 3.79 6.98
C ARG A 240 23.37 2.52 6.12
N GLN A 241 22.35 1.68 6.27
CA GLN A 241 22.22 0.49 5.44
C GLN A 241 21.84 0.86 4.00
N ALA A 242 22.52 0.24 3.04
CA ALA A 242 22.12 0.34 1.63
C ALA A 242 20.83 -0.46 1.39
N PRO A 243 19.93 0.01 0.50
CA PRO A 243 18.80 -0.79 0.03
C PRO A 243 19.24 -2.10 -0.65
N PRO A 244 18.45 -3.18 -0.54
CA PRO A 244 17.12 -3.25 0.07
C PRO A 244 17.16 -3.36 1.59
N LYS A 245 16.28 -2.62 2.27
CA LYS A 245 16.12 -2.65 3.73
C LYS A 245 14.63 -2.56 4.09
N SER A 246 14.23 -3.16 5.21
CA SER A 246 12.86 -3.14 5.69
C SER A 246 12.83 -2.89 7.20
N THR A 247 11.75 -2.27 7.68
CA THR A 247 11.54 -1.94 9.09
C THR A 247 10.05 -1.73 9.39
N GLY A 248 9.71 -1.59 10.67
CA GLY A 248 8.34 -1.38 11.11
C GLY A 248 8.27 -0.70 12.48
N ARG A 249 7.09 -0.78 13.09
CA ARG A 249 6.83 -0.22 14.42
C ARG A 249 7.61 -0.88 15.53
N GLU A 250 8.11 -2.09 15.32
CA GLU A 250 8.99 -2.81 16.24
C GLU A 250 10.32 -2.08 16.44
N SER A 251 10.81 -1.39 15.42
CA SER A 251 12.05 -0.59 15.48
C SER A 251 11.78 0.88 15.80
N PHE A 252 10.69 1.44 15.23
CA PHE A 252 10.32 2.85 15.34
C PHE A 252 8.96 3.01 16.02
N GLY A 253 8.87 2.58 17.25
CA GLY A 253 7.67 2.63 18.10
C GLY A 253 7.87 3.48 19.35
N GLY A 254 7.08 3.18 20.41
CA GLY A 254 7.12 3.89 21.70
C GLY A 254 8.50 4.04 22.29
N PRO A 255 9.28 2.95 22.44
CA PRO A 255 10.63 3.02 23.02
C PRO A 255 11.60 3.94 22.25
N ASP A 256 11.52 3.96 20.91
CA ASP A 256 12.33 4.86 20.09
C ASP A 256 11.88 6.32 20.23
N LEU A 257 10.57 6.57 20.29
CA LEU A 257 10.04 7.90 20.56
C LEU A 257 10.51 8.42 21.92
N GLU A 258 10.37 7.62 22.99
CA GLU A 258 10.79 8.01 24.36
C GLU A 258 12.27 8.37 24.41
N ARG A 259 13.12 7.64 23.71
CA ARG A 259 14.56 7.94 23.62
C ARG A 259 14.77 9.31 22.95
N ARG A 260 14.12 9.56 21.82
CA ARG A 260 14.26 10.83 21.07
C ARG A 260 13.69 12.01 21.85
N LEU A 261 12.57 11.82 22.53
CA LEU A 261 11.98 12.86 23.37
C LEU A 261 12.88 13.23 24.55
N ARG A 262 13.55 12.28 25.20
CA ARG A 262 14.56 12.55 26.26
C ARG A 262 15.72 13.39 25.74
N GLU A 263 16.20 13.10 24.52
CA GLU A 263 17.26 13.87 23.89
C GLU A 263 16.83 15.30 23.54
N LEU A 264 15.59 15.48 23.10
CA LEU A 264 14.99 16.79 22.84
C LEU A 264 14.75 17.59 24.11
N ALA A 265 14.22 16.97 25.16
CA ALA A 265 13.96 17.63 26.45
C ALA A 265 15.25 18.20 27.10
N ALA A 266 16.40 17.61 26.80
CA ALA A 266 17.70 18.16 27.27
C ALA A 266 18.08 19.48 26.59
N LEU A 267 17.42 19.88 25.50
CA LEU A 267 17.74 21.04 24.68
C LEU A 267 16.57 22.03 24.58
N THR A 268 15.40 21.67 25.09
CA THR A 268 14.15 22.40 24.86
C THR A 268 13.43 22.64 26.17
N PRO A 269 12.96 23.86 26.47
CA PRO A 269 12.10 24.13 27.61
C PRO A 269 10.80 23.31 27.56
N ASP A 270 10.25 22.95 28.74
CA ASP A 270 9.09 22.06 28.84
C ASP A 270 7.85 22.57 28.12
N ASP A 271 7.61 23.87 28.14
CA ASP A 271 6.48 24.53 27.48
C ASP A 271 6.57 24.52 25.93
N ARG A 272 7.76 24.26 25.39
CA ARG A 272 8.02 24.18 23.95
C ARG A 272 8.22 22.77 23.45
N LEU A 273 8.42 21.79 24.35
CA LEU A 273 8.84 20.44 24.02
C LEU A 273 7.91 19.76 22.99
N ALA A 274 6.61 19.91 23.12
CA ALA A 274 5.66 19.30 22.20
C ALA A 274 5.81 19.85 20.76
N ALA A 275 5.90 21.16 20.61
CA ALA A 275 6.03 21.78 19.29
C ALA A 275 7.39 21.48 18.64
N ASP A 276 8.49 21.59 19.42
CA ASP A 276 9.85 21.34 18.94
C ASP A 276 10.07 19.86 18.60
N ALA A 277 9.44 18.95 19.36
CA ALA A 277 9.44 17.54 19.07
C ALA A 277 8.77 17.24 17.73
N LEU A 278 7.56 17.75 17.51
CA LEU A 278 6.83 17.52 16.26
C LEU A 278 7.54 18.17 15.06
N ALA A 279 8.11 19.37 15.22
CA ALA A 279 8.91 20.01 14.20
C ALA A 279 10.16 19.18 13.82
N THR A 280 10.89 18.72 14.85
CA THR A 280 12.13 17.94 14.66
C THR A 280 11.85 16.55 14.09
N LEU A 281 10.80 15.85 14.57
CA LEU A 281 10.41 14.54 14.05
C LEU A 281 9.89 14.63 12.61
N SER A 282 9.14 15.69 12.24
CA SER A 282 8.73 15.92 10.84
C SER A 282 9.95 16.16 9.94
N ALA A 283 10.89 16.96 10.40
CA ALA A 283 12.12 17.21 9.66
C ALA A 283 13.02 15.96 9.58
N PHE A 284 13.04 15.13 10.63
CA PHE A 284 13.75 13.86 10.63
C PHE A 284 13.15 12.85 9.64
N ALA A 285 11.82 12.68 9.61
CA ALA A 285 11.14 11.85 8.63
C ALA A 285 11.49 12.26 7.19
N ALA A 286 11.50 13.57 6.91
CA ALA A 286 11.93 14.08 5.60
C ALA A 286 13.43 13.86 5.34
N ALA A 287 14.27 13.94 6.38
CA ALA A 287 15.72 13.75 6.25
C ALA A 287 16.11 12.31 5.92
N VAL A 288 15.44 11.31 6.53
CA VAL A 288 15.65 9.89 6.22
C VAL A 288 15.32 9.59 4.75
N VAL A 289 14.21 10.11 4.25
CA VAL A 289 13.83 9.96 2.84
C VAL A 289 14.84 10.64 1.93
N ALA A 290 15.25 11.88 2.25
CA ALA A 290 16.21 12.62 1.45
C ALA A 290 17.60 11.94 1.42
N ALA A 291 18.02 11.30 2.52
CA ALA A 291 19.27 10.53 2.56
C ALA A 291 19.23 9.36 1.57
N ASP A 292 18.14 8.60 1.54
CA ASP A 292 17.97 7.47 0.61
C ASP A 292 17.85 7.94 -0.86
N LEU A 293 17.14 9.04 -1.13
CA LEU A 293 17.01 9.63 -2.47
C LEU A 293 18.32 10.22 -3.02
N ASN A 294 19.29 10.54 -2.17
CA ASN A 294 20.61 10.96 -2.59
C ASN A 294 21.52 9.79 -3.02
N LEU A 295 21.11 8.54 -2.75
CA LEU A 295 21.77 7.36 -3.30
C LEU A 295 21.52 7.27 -4.81
N GLN A 296 22.42 6.61 -5.54
CA GLN A 296 22.27 6.42 -6.97
C GLN A 296 21.45 5.17 -7.30
N PRO A 297 20.62 5.21 -8.33
CA PRO A 297 20.37 6.32 -9.25
C PRO A 297 19.44 7.38 -8.66
N ARG A 298 19.71 8.65 -8.92
CA ARG A 298 18.90 9.77 -8.43
C ARG A 298 17.68 9.97 -9.32
N PRO A 299 16.44 10.03 -8.77
CA PRO A 299 15.23 10.27 -9.57
C PRO A 299 15.17 11.73 -10.06
N LEU A 300 14.38 11.97 -11.12
CA LEU A 300 14.01 13.31 -11.58
C LEU A 300 12.90 13.92 -10.73
N GLU A 301 11.97 13.06 -10.30
CA GLU A 301 10.83 13.47 -9.46
C GLU A 301 10.48 12.41 -8.43
N VAL A 302 9.83 12.87 -7.37
CA VAL A 302 9.29 12.07 -6.28
C VAL A 302 7.78 12.31 -6.22
N LEU A 303 7.00 11.28 -6.51
CA LEU A 303 5.56 11.28 -6.34
C LEU A 303 5.24 10.82 -4.91
N VAL A 304 4.59 11.66 -4.14
CA VAL A 304 4.34 11.40 -2.72
C VAL A 304 2.88 10.97 -2.53
N ALA A 305 2.69 9.87 -1.84
CA ALA A 305 1.40 9.29 -1.47
C ALA A 305 1.33 9.03 0.04
N GLY A 306 0.16 8.62 0.54
CA GLY A 306 -0.08 8.29 1.93
C GLY A 306 -0.48 9.49 2.78
N GLY A 307 -0.97 9.21 3.99
CA GLY A 307 -1.54 10.23 4.90
C GLY A 307 -0.61 11.39 5.24
N GLY A 308 0.71 11.15 5.22
CA GLY A 308 1.72 12.19 5.45
C GLY A 308 1.73 13.32 4.42
N CYS A 309 1.16 13.10 3.21
CA CYS A 309 0.96 14.16 2.21
C CYS A 309 0.11 15.34 2.72
N ARG A 310 -0.77 15.08 3.68
CA ARG A 310 -1.66 16.07 4.29
C ARG A 310 -1.00 16.87 5.40
N ASN A 311 0.23 16.48 5.80
CA ASN A 311 1.02 17.25 6.76
C ASN A 311 1.89 18.28 6.02
N GLY A 312 1.46 19.55 6.02
CA GLY A 312 2.13 20.64 5.28
C GLY A 312 3.59 20.84 5.70
N VAL A 313 3.90 20.68 6.99
CA VAL A 313 5.28 20.80 7.51
C VAL A 313 6.17 19.68 7.00
N LEU A 314 5.68 18.42 7.05
CA LEU A 314 6.42 17.28 6.53
C LEU A 314 6.72 17.44 5.03
N MET A 315 5.72 17.86 4.24
CA MET A 315 5.88 18.10 2.80
C MET A 315 6.84 19.27 2.49
N GLU A 316 6.81 20.33 3.29
CA GLU A 316 7.76 21.44 3.17
C GLU A 316 9.19 20.98 3.47
N GLN A 317 9.40 20.25 4.56
CA GLN A 317 10.69 19.70 4.92
C GLN A 317 11.21 18.72 3.86
N LEU A 318 10.35 17.92 3.27
CA LEU A 318 10.72 17.02 2.19
C LEU A 318 11.21 17.80 0.95
N ARG A 319 10.46 18.83 0.51
CA ARG A 319 10.89 19.71 -0.62
C ARG A 319 12.20 20.42 -0.34
N ARG A 320 12.36 20.92 0.89
CA ARG A 320 13.59 21.62 1.33
C ARG A 320 14.83 20.72 1.30
N ARG A 321 14.68 19.44 1.70
CA ARG A 321 15.80 18.47 1.80
C ARG A 321 16.07 17.73 0.50
N CYS A 322 15.08 17.55 -0.36
CA CYS A 322 15.21 16.92 -1.68
C CYS A 322 15.51 17.95 -2.78
N ARG A 323 16.50 18.81 -2.58
CA ARG A 323 16.85 19.89 -3.53
C ARG A 323 17.17 19.34 -4.91
N GLY A 324 16.63 19.97 -5.95
CA GLY A 324 16.81 19.58 -7.34
C GLY A 324 15.96 18.37 -7.78
N LEU A 325 15.03 17.89 -6.91
CA LEU A 325 14.01 16.93 -7.25
C LEU A 325 12.64 17.62 -7.29
N ALA A 326 11.81 17.26 -8.25
CA ALA A 326 10.41 17.68 -8.27
C ALA A 326 9.63 16.81 -7.27
N VAL A 327 9.33 17.34 -6.08
CA VAL A 327 8.51 16.65 -5.06
C VAL A 327 7.06 17.06 -5.21
N ARG A 328 6.22 16.13 -5.67
CA ARG A 328 4.82 16.37 -6.04
C ARG A 328 3.90 15.37 -5.37
N PRO A 329 2.72 15.78 -4.88
CA PRO A 329 1.68 14.83 -4.47
C PRO A 329 1.24 13.96 -5.64
N LEU A 330 1.00 12.67 -5.40
CA LEU A 330 0.49 11.74 -6.40
C LEU A 330 -0.88 12.18 -6.94
N GLN A 331 -1.63 12.92 -6.14
CA GLN A 331 -2.91 13.51 -6.50
C GLN A 331 -2.83 14.42 -7.75
N GLU A 332 -1.69 15.04 -8.03
CA GLU A 332 -1.48 15.83 -9.25
C GLU A 332 -1.55 14.98 -10.53
N LEU A 333 -1.38 13.66 -10.42
CA LEU A 333 -1.57 12.70 -11.52
C LEU A 333 -2.98 12.10 -11.55
N GLY A 334 -3.92 12.63 -10.74
CA GLY A 334 -5.30 12.18 -10.67
C GLY A 334 -5.53 10.95 -9.80
N ILE A 335 -4.57 10.57 -8.94
CA ILE A 335 -4.69 9.46 -7.98
C ILE A 335 -4.63 10.04 -6.58
N ALA A 336 -5.74 10.07 -5.85
CA ALA A 336 -5.75 10.47 -4.45
C ALA A 336 -5.07 9.40 -3.57
N ASP A 337 -4.62 9.82 -2.37
CA ASP A 337 -3.84 8.95 -1.47
C ASP A 337 -4.52 7.63 -1.14
N CYS A 338 -5.82 7.67 -0.84
CA CYS A 338 -6.62 6.47 -0.54
C CYS A 338 -6.91 5.59 -1.78
N GLN A 339 -6.72 6.11 -3.00
CA GLN A 339 -7.06 5.40 -4.23
C GLN A 339 -5.93 4.50 -4.73
N ARG A 340 -4.66 4.81 -4.40
CA ARG A 340 -3.48 4.14 -4.98
C ARG A 340 -3.47 2.64 -4.75
N GLU A 341 -3.70 2.20 -3.52
CA GLU A 341 -3.68 0.77 -3.19
C GLU A 341 -4.89 0.05 -3.78
N ALA A 342 -6.08 0.62 -3.70
CA ALA A 342 -7.27 0.06 -4.33
C ALA A 342 -7.11 -0.04 -5.87
N LEU A 343 -6.51 0.96 -6.52
CA LEU A 343 -6.17 0.92 -7.94
C LEU A 343 -5.13 -0.17 -8.25
N ALA A 344 -4.18 -0.39 -7.35
CA ALA A 344 -3.22 -1.49 -7.49
C ALA A 344 -3.92 -2.86 -7.52
N PHE A 345 -4.91 -3.09 -6.66
CA PHE A 345 -5.66 -4.35 -6.65
C PHE A 345 -6.63 -4.47 -7.84
N ALA A 346 -7.16 -3.38 -8.37
CA ALA A 346 -7.87 -3.40 -9.66
C ALA A 346 -6.94 -3.85 -10.80
N LEU A 347 -5.72 -3.31 -10.85
CA LEU A 347 -4.73 -3.67 -11.87
C LEU A 347 -4.24 -5.11 -11.70
N LEU A 348 -3.97 -5.58 -10.49
CA LEU A 348 -3.58 -6.96 -10.22
C LEU A 348 -4.66 -7.96 -10.64
N ALA A 349 -5.95 -7.65 -10.40
CA ALA A 349 -7.05 -8.47 -10.88
C ALA A 349 -7.16 -8.47 -12.41
N TRP A 350 -6.95 -7.34 -13.06
CA TRP A 350 -6.89 -7.27 -14.51
C TRP A 350 -5.71 -8.04 -15.09
N TRP A 351 -4.54 -7.99 -14.44
CA TRP A 351 -3.39 -8.80 -14.82
C TRP A 351 -3.67 -10.29 -14.65
N HIS A 352 -4.30 -10.70 -13.54
CA HIS A 352 -4.76 -12.09 -13.37
C HIS A 352 -5.63 -12.54 -14.53
N HIS A 353 -6.64 -11.74 -14.88
CA HIS A 353 -7.52 -12.02 -16.03
C HIS A 353 -6.77 -12.13 -17.36
N ARG A 354 -5.66 -11.41 -17.52
CA ARG A 354 -4.81 -11.41 -18.72
C ARG A 354 -3.68 -12.43 -18.67
N GLY A 355 -3.58 -13.24 -17.61
CA GLY A 355 -2.47 -14.18 -17.40
C GLY A 355 -1.10 -13.48 -17.27
N HIS A 356 -1.08 -12.21 -16.85
CA HIS A 356 0.14 -11.42 -16.72
C HIS A 356 0.69 -11.50 -15.29
N PRO A 357 2.02 -11.69 -15.10
CA PRO A 357 2.63 -11.69 -13.78
C PRO A 357 2.41 -10.37 -13.02
N GLY A 358 2.02 -10.48 -11.75
CA GLY A 358 1.78 -9.35 -10.87
C GLY A 358 2.85 -9.16 -9.78
N SER A 359 3.80 -10.11 -9.64
CA SER A 359 4.91 -9.98 -8.69
C SER A 359 6.20 -9.53 -9.37
N LEU A 360 7.06 -8.84 -8.59
CA LEU A 360 8.40 -8.44 -9.00
C LEU A 360 9.45 -9.15 -8.13
N PRO A 361 10.16 -10.17 -8.66
CA PRO A 361 11.23 -10.86 -7.93
C PRO A 361 12.30 -9.94 -7.37
N SER A 362 12.60 -8.84 -8.05
CA SER A 362 13.57 -7.82 -7.59
C SER A 362 13.13 -7.09 -6.32
N VAL A 363 11.83 -7.18 -5.97
CA VAL A 363 11.23 -6.51 -4.80
C VAL A 363 10.86 -7.53 -3.73
N THR A 364 10.19 -8.63 -4.12
CA THR A 364 9.69 -9.63 -3.17
C THR A 364 10.70 -10.74 -2.86
N GLY A 365 11.73 -10.90 -3.68
CA GLY A 365 12.70 -12.00 -3.55
C GLY A 365 12.17 -13.36 -4.02
N ALA A 366 11.01 -13.44 -4.68
CA ALA A 366 10.51 -14.67 -5.28
C ALA A 366 11.46 -15.21 -6.35
N ARG A 367 11.51 -16.53 -6.53
CA ARG A 367 12.39 -17.16 -7.53
C ARG A 367 12.05 -16.77 -8.97
N GLN A 368 10.79 -16.44 -9.23
CA GLN A 368 10.29 -15.99 -10.54
C GLN A 368 9.03 -15.15 -10.37
N ALA A 369 8.70 -14.36 -11.40
CA ALA A 369 7.44 -13.64 -11.47
C ALA A 369 6.26 -14.61 -11.61
N ALA A 370 5.13 -14.27 -10.96
CA ALA A 370 3.92 -15.09 -10.94
C ALA A 370 2.67 -14.26 -11.26
N VAL A 371 1.70 -14.90 -11.88
CA VAL A 371 0.32 -14.41 -11.91
C VAL A 371 -0.22 -14.53 -10.49
N LEU A 372 -0.65 -13.41 -9.93
CA LEU A 372 -1.12 -13.34 -8.55
C LEU A 372 -2.64 -13.47 -8.48
N GLY A 373 -3.11 -14.05 -7.37
CA GLY A 373 -4.52 -14.16 -7.04
C GLY A 373 -5.16 -15.48 -7.45
N VAL A 374 -6.35 -15.69 -6.92
CA VAL A 374 -7.27 -16.79 -7.25
C VAL A 374 -8.59 -16.16 -7.67
N ARG A 375 -9.21 -16.68 -8.73
CA ARG A 375 -10.49 -16.16 -9.24
C ARG A 375 -11.65 -17.05 -8.82
N VAL A 376 -12.74 -16.44 -8.37
CA VAL A 376 -14.02 -17.06 -8.06
C VAL A 376 -15.10 -16.41 -8.91
N GLU A 377 -15.99 -17.26 -9.46
CA GLU A 377 -17.16 -16.85 -10.23
C GLU A 377 -18.41 -16.85 -9.33
N PRO A 378 -19.39 -15.96 -9.56
CA PRO A 378 -20.71 -16.10 -8.97
C PRO A 378 -21.44 -17.33 -9.53
N THR A 379 -22.21 -18.05 -8.70
CA THR A 379 -22.88 -19.32 -9.10
C THR A 379 -23.92 -19.14 -10.21
N GLY A 380 -24.51 -17.97 -10.35
CA GLY A 380 -25.47 -17.65 -11.42
C GLY A 380 -24.86 -17.31 -12.79
N GLY A 381 -23.52 -17.29 -12.93
CA GLY A 381 -22.80 -16.86 -14.14
C GLY A 381 -22.47 -17.93 -15.17
N ALA A 382 -22.72 -19.19 -14.90
CA ALA A 382 -22.33 -20.31 -15.77
C ALA A 382 -23.42 -20.74 -16.77
N SER A 383 -23.78 -19.88 -17.75
CA SER A 383 -24.40 -20.41 -18.99
C SER A 383 -24.61 -19.36 -20.09
N ARG A 384 -23.54 -18.66 -20.54
CA ARG A 384 -23.56 -18.03 -21.87
C ARG A 384 -22.20 -18.22 -22.54
N GLY A 385 -21.99 -19.36 -23.21
CA GLY A 385 -20.81 -19.49 -24.08
C GLY A 385 -20.27 -20.88 -24.33
N ALA A 386 -21.11 -21.88 -24.60
CA ALA A 386 -20.67 -23.14 -25.20
C ALA A 386 -21.77 -23.78 -26.06
N SER A 387 -22.28 -23.04 -27.04
CA SER A 387 -22.99 -23.64 -28.19
C SER A 387 -22.08 -23.57 -29.41
N GLY A 388 -20.97 -24.29 -29.37
CA GLY A 388 -20.08 -24.52 -30.50
C GLY A 388 -20.51 -25.78 -31.22
N GLY A 389 -21.06 -25.61 -32.44
CA GLY A 389 -21.68 -26.58 -33.30
C GLY A 389 -21.01 -27.95 -33.42
N ARG A 390 -21.77 -28.99 -33.11
CA ARG A 390 -21.60 -30.30 -33.70
C ARG A 390 -21.95 -30.24 -35.19
N ARG A 391 -20.94 -30.18 -36.03
CA ARG A 391 -21.14 -30.54 -37.46
C ARG A 391 -21.34 -32.04 -37.51
N SER A 392 -22.56 -32.48 -37.78
CA SER A 392 -22.91 -33.80 -38.22
C SER A 392 -22.14 -34.09 -39.55
N ARG A 393 -21.24 -35.05 -39.53
CA ARG A 393 -20.76 -35.70 -40.74
C ARG A 393 -21.76 -36.76 -41.07
N GLU A 394 -22.61 -36.52 -42.06
CA GLU A 394 -23.33 -37.55 -42.78
C GLU A 394 -22.33 -38.38 -43.56
N ALA A 395 -22.29 -39.68 -43.30
CA ALA A 395 -21.64 -40.66 -44.09
C ALA A 395 -22.60 -41.03 -45.24
N SER A 396 -22.27 -40.64 -46.47
CA SER A 396 -22.85 -41.25 -47.65
C SER A 396 -21.99 -42.46 -48.05
N GLY A 397 -22.56 -43.65 -47.91
CA GLY A 397 -21.98 -44.83 -48.51
C GLY A 397 -22.38 -44.94 -49.97
N ALA A 398 -21.48 -45.46 -50.76
CA ALA A 398 -21.64 -46.35 -51.87
C ALA A 398 -20.32 -47.10 -52.09
#